data_969cc5c22bf2dda94c5b493721f8294c
#
_entry.id   969cc5c22bf2dda94c5b493721f8294c
#
_cell.length_a   1.000
_cell.length_b   1.000
_cell.length_c   1.000
_cell.angle_alpha   90.00
_cell.angle_beta   90.00
_cell.angle_gamma   90.00
#
_symmetry.space_group_name_H-M   'P 1'
#
loop_
_entity.id
_entity.type
_entity.pdbx_description
1 polymer ?
#
loop_
_entity_poly.entity_id
_entity_poly.type
_entity_poly.pdbx_seq_one_letter_code
_entity_poly.pdbx_strand_id
1 'polypeptide(L)'
;MRKFIWLPVLVIGLLPVSLLAAGSQPVAVIDTTAGKITCTLFPDKAPIGVANFIGLSEGTKDWVSPITHQKKHGVPLYDGTIFHRVIPNFMIQGGDPLGTGTGDPGYQFKNETSPDLKFDRPGRLAYANAGPDTNGSQFFITEVPYPSLNGGYTIFGQCDDASVAIVKQIARTGRDSNDRPFRPVKINHITIEHGGMAGKPTASTSQAKPTS
;
A
#
# COMPACT_ATOMS: atom_id res chain seq x y z
N MET A 1 -37.55 -62.58 34.91
CA MET A 1 -37.87 -61.26 34.35
C MET A 1 -36.54 -60.48 34.16
N ARG A 2 -36.03 -60.39 32.91
CA ARG A 2 -34.77 -59.69 32.61
C ARG A 2 -35.13 -58.24 32.15
N LYS A 3 -34.70 -57.22 32.91
CA LYS A 3 -34.88 -55.84 32.55
C LYS A 3 -33.73 -55.41 31.60
N PHE A 4 -34.08 -55.08 30.35
CA PHE A 4 -33.18 -54.44 29.41
C PHE A 4 -33.05 -52.95 29.76
N ILE A 5 -31.85 -52.53 30.10
CA ILE A 5 -31.52 -51.12 30.29
C ILE A 5 -31.01 -50.57 28.95
N TRP A 6 -31.77 -49.65 28.34
CA TRP A 6 -31.33 -48.90 27.17
C TRP A 6 -30.46 -47.74 27.61
N LEU A 7 -29.18 -47.73 27.23
CA LEU A 7 -28.32 -46.53 27.32
C LEU A 7 -28.52 -45.67 26.07
N PRO A 8 -28.76 -44.37 26.21
CA PRO A 8 -28.76 -43.47 25.05
C PRO A 8 -27.32 -43.20 24.58
N VAL A 9 -27.03 -43.49 23.33
CA VAL A 9 -25.79 -43.14 22.67
C VAL A 9 -25.84 -41.65 22.33
N LEU A 10 -25.04 -40.84 23.04
CA LEU A 10 -24.87 -39.43 22.79
C LEU A 10 -23.98 -39.24 21.53
N VAL A 11 -24.59 -38.95 20.40
CA VAL A 11 -23.87 -38.60 19.17
C VAL A 11 -23.40 -37.13 19.29
N ILE A 12 -22.13 -36.94 19.65
CA ILE A 12 -21.49 -35.60 19.61
C ILE A 12 -21.23 -35.29 18.14
N GLY A 13 -22.11 -34.48 17.56
CA GLY A 13 -21.90 -33.91 16.21
C GLY A 13 -20.72 -32.97 16.23
N LEU A 14 -19.59 -33.35 15.61
CA LEU A 14 -18.52 -32.41 15.27
C LEU A 14 -19.05 -31.44 14.21
N LEU A 15 -19.32 -30.20 14.61
CA LEU A 15 -19.53 -29.11 13.67
C LEU A 15 -18.19 -28.79 12.98
N PRO A 16 -18.14 -28.72 11.65
CA PRO A 16 -16.92 -28.32 10.98
C PRO A 16 -16.62 -26.86 11.35
N VAL A 17 -15.51 -26.64 12.05
CA VAL A 17 -14.93 -25.30 12.20
C VAL A 17 -14.49 -24.86 10.81
N SER A 18 -15.29 -24.01 10.16
CA SER A 18 -14.88 -23.34 8.93
C SER A 18 -13.71 -22.45 9.27
N LEU A 19 -12.49 -22.92 8.98
CA LEU A 19 -11.29 -22.09 9.00
C LEU A 19 -11.48 -21.00 7.93
N LEU A 20 -11.86 -19.79 8.36
CA LEU A 20 -11.83 -18.63 7.47
C LEU A 20 -10.39 -18.52 6.98
N ALA A 21 -10.16 -18.83 5.71
CA ALA A 21 -8.89 -18.54 5.07
C ALA A 21 -8.66 -17.03 5.18
N ALA A 22 -7.66 -16.63 5.97
CA ALA A 22 -7.20 -15.25 5.98
C ALA A 22 -6.82 -14.90 4.53
N GLY A 23 -7.61 -14.04 3.88
CA GLY A 23 -7.32 -13.57 2.52
C GLY A 23 -5.91 -13.00 2.51
N SER A 24 -5.11 -13.33 1.47
CA SER A 24 -3.77 -12.77 1.34
C SER A 24 -3.87 -11.24 1.25
N GLN A 25 -2.97 -10.56 1.97
CA GLN A 25 -2.93 -9.09 2.00
C GLN A 25 -2.65 -8.55 0.59
N PRO A 26 -3.29 -7.43 0.17
CA PRO A 26 -2.98 -6.79 -1.09
C PRO A 26 -1.53 -6.35 -1.14
N VAL A 27 -0.92 -6.40 -2.32
CA VAL A 27 0.44 -5.94 -2.57
C VAL A 27 0.42 -4.78 -3.57
N ALA A 28 1.06 -3.68 -3.22
CA ALA A 28 1.26 -2.56 -4.11
C ALA A 28 2.65 -2.66 -4.76
N VAL A 29 2.70 -2.65 -6.09
CA VAL A 29 3.92 -2.55 -6.90
C VAL A 29 3.99 -1.15 -7.48
N ILE A 30 4.82 -0.30 -6.87
CA ILE A 30 5.05 1.09 -7.30
C ILE A 30 6.17 1.07 -8.35
N ASP A 31 5.82 1.15 -9.62
CA ASP A 31 6.78 1.26 -10.72
C ASP A 31 7.30 2.70 -10.82
N THR A 32 8.61 2.86 -10.73
CA THR A 32 9.26 4.18 -10.74
C THR A 32 10.38 4.25 -11.76
N THR A 33 10.83 5.45 -12.08
CA THR A 33 12.01 5.66 -12.93
C THR A 33 13.32 5.21 -12.29
N ALA A 34 13.31 4.82 -11.01
CA ALA A 34 14.48 4.29 -10.29
C ALA A 34 14.38 2.79 -9.98
N GLY A 35 13.27 2.13 -10.35
CA GLY A 35 12.99 0.72 -10.10
C GLY A 35 11.63 0.50 -9.44
N LYS A 36 11.29 -0.75 -9.19
CA LYS A 36 10.01 -1.16 -8.60
C LYS A 36 10.12 -1.26 -7.09
N ILE A 37 9.18 -0.64 -6.38
CA ILE A 37 9.04 -0.72 -4.93
C ILE A 37 7.79 -1.55 -4.64
N THR A 38 7.96 -2.68 -3.95
CA THR A 38 6.89 -3.64 -3.63
C THR A 38 6.57 -3.56 -2.14
N CYS A 39 5.31 -3.33 -1.80
CA CYS A 39 4.87 -3.18 -0.42
C CYS A 39 3.59 -3.98 -0.16
N THR A 40 3.59 -4.81 0.90
CA THR A 40 2.38 -5.44 1.42
C THR A 40 1.55 -4.42 2.16
N LEU A 41 0.23 -4.35 1.88
CA LEU A 41 -0.70 -3.43 2.52
C LEU A 41 -1.41 -4.09 3.71
N PHE A 42 -1.85 -3.28 4.69
CA PHE A 42 -2.43 -3.74 5.96
C PHE A 42 -3.90 -3.31 6.12
N PRO A 43 -4.85 -3.88 5.35
CA PRO A 43 -6.27 -3.47 5.40
C PRO A 43 -6.92 -3.70 6.77
N ASP A 44 -6.43 -4.67 7.55
CA ASP A 44 -6.96 -4.97 8.91
C ASP A 44 -6.51 -3.89 9.93
N LYS A 45 -5.43 -3.14 9.65
CA LYS A 45 -4.84 -2.14 10.56
C LYS A 45 -5.16 -0.71 10.16
N ALA A 46 -5.31 -0.46 8.86
CA ALA A 46 -5.61 0.84 8.28
C ALA A 46 -6.61 0.70 7.11
N PRO A 47 -7.86 0.24 7.36
CA PRO A 47 -8.83 -0.03 6.31
C PRO A 47 -9.14 1.19 5.43
N ILE A 48 -9.30 2.37 6.01
CA ILE A 48 -9.59 3.61 5.27
C ILE A 48 -8.37 4.01 4.42
N GLY A 49 -7.18 3.98 5.01
CA GLY A 49 -5.93 4.33 4.34
C GLY A 49 -5.62 3.38 3.19
N VAL A 50 -5.76 2.07 3.39
CA VAL A 50 -5.54 1.07 2.33
C VAL A 50 -6.56 1.23 1.21
N ALA A 51 -7.87 1.34 1.53
CA ALA A 51 -8.91 1.55 0.52
C ALA A 51 -8.70 2.86 -0.27
N ASN A 52 -8.25 3.93 0.42
CA ASN A 52 -7.91 5.19 -0.22
C ASN A 52 -6.73 5.04 -1.18
N PHE A 53 -5.64 4.40 -0.74
CA PHE A 53 -4.45 4.20 -1.57
C PHE A 53 -4.75 3.36 -2.81
N ILE A 54 -5.45 2.23 -2.64
CA ILE A 54 -5.88 1.36 -3.75
C ILE A 54 -6.76 2.13 -4.72
N GLY A 55 -7.79 2.81 -4.23
CA GLY A 55 -8.73 3.52 -5.08
C GLY A 55 -8.07 4.66 -5.89
N LEU A 56 -7.12 5.38 -5.30
CA LEU A 56 -6.35 6.40 -6.00
C LEU A 56 -5.33 5.81 -6.99
N SER A 57 -4.76 4.63 -6.68
CA SER A 57 -3.85 3.92 -7.57
C SER A 57 -4.53 3.38 -8.82
N GLU A 58 -5.75 2.83 -8.65
CA GLU A 58 -6.52 2.22 -9.73
C GLU A 58 -7.46 3.22 -10.46
N GLY A 59 -7.59 4.44 -9.92
CA GLY A 59 -8.55 5.42 -10.44
C GLY A 59 -10.02 5.11 -10.09
N THR A 60 -10.26 4.16 -9.19
CA THR A 60 -11.62 3.80 -8.75
C THR A 60 -12.18 4.75 -7.70
N LYS A 61 -11.32 5.59 -7.12
CA LYS A 61 -11.71 6.67 -6.20
C LYS A 61 -11.56 8.02 -6.88
N ASP A 62 -12.63 8.80 -6.84
CA ASP A 62 -12.62 10.16 -7.35
C ASP A 62 -11.70 11.08 -6.54
N TRP A 63 -11.09 12.02 -7.22
CA TRP A 63 -10.29 13.06 -6.63
C TRP A 63 -10.45 14.38 -7.40
N VAL A 64 -10.06 15.50 -6.80
CA VAL A 64 -10.10 16.82 -7.42
C VAL A 64 -8.69 17.25 -7.77
N SER A 65 -8.45 17.58 -9.02
CA SER A 65 -7.14 18.08 -9.45
C SER A 65 -6.86 19.46 -8.85
N PRO A 66 -5.80 19.63 -8.07
CA PRO A 66 -5.47 20.94 -7.52
C PRO A 66 -4.97 21.94 -8.57
N ILE A 67 -4.67 21.47 -9.79
CA ILE A 67 -4.26 22.31 -10.93
C ILE A 67 -5.45 22.87 -11.67
N THR A 68 -6.43 22.00 -11.98
CA THR A 68 -7.57 22.36 -12.83
C THR A 68 -8.87 22.57 -12.05
N HIS A 69 -8.90 22.25 -10.75
CA HIS A 69 -10.06 22.22 -9.87
C HIS A 69 -11.20 21.34 -10.37
N GLN A 70 -10.92 20.45 -11.31
CA GLN A 70 -11.88 19.52 -11.87
C GLN A 70 -11.85 18.17 -11.14
N LYS A 71 -13.02 17.59 -10.95
CA LYS A 71 -13.16 16.24 -10.46
C LYS A 71 -12.64 15.25 -11.51
N LYS A 72 -11.82 14.31 -11.08
CA LYS A 72 -11.26 13.22 -11.88
C LYS A 72 -12.01 11.94 -11.57
N HIS A 73 -12.48 11.30 -12.58
CA HIS A 73 -13.21 10.05 -12.57
C HIS A 73 -12.46 9.02 -13.39
N GLY A 74 -12.23 7.81 -12.87
CA GLY A 74 -11.55 6.75 -13.59
C GLY A 74 -10.08 7.06 -13.92
N VAL A 75 -9.46 7.99 -13.18
CA VAL A 75 -8.08 8.45 -13.43
C VAL A 75 -7.20 8.14 -12.22
N PRO A 76 -6.18 7.27 -12.35
CA PRO A 76 -5.17 7.06 -11.32
C PRO A 76 -4.50 8.38 -10.92
N LEU A 77 -4.48 8.68 -9.60
CA LEU A 77 -3.88 9.91 -9.11
C LEU A 77 -2.37 9.87 -9.16
N TYR A 78 -1.78 8.71 -8.86
CA TYR A 78 -0.35 8.60 -8.64
C TYR A 78 0.48 8.56 -9.92
N ASP A 79 -0.13 8.27 -11.06
CA ASP A 79 0.56 8.20 -12.34
C ASP A 79 1.17 9.55 -12.72
N GLY A 80 2.48 9.55 -12.92
CA GLY A 80 3.24 10.76 -13.24
C GLY A 80 3.63 11.64 -12.05
N THR A 81 3.14 11.36 -10.84
CA THR A 81 3.59 12.06 -9.62
C THR A 81 5.05 11.74 -9.29
N ILE A 82 5.66 12.52 -8.42
CA ILE A 82 7.09 12.40 -8.09
C ILE A 82 7.32 12.24 -6.60
N PHE A 83 8.46 11.69 -6.23
CA PHE A 83 8.99 11.87 -4.89
C PHE A 83 9.55 13.27 -4.78
N HIS A 84 8.77 14.19 -4.22
CA HIS A 84 9.06 15.62 -4.17
C HIS A 84 9.93 16.05 -2.97
N ARG A 85 10.07 15.17 -1.96
CA ARG A 85 10.91 15.37 -0.79
C ARG A 85 11.65 14.09 -0.44
N VAL A 86 12.99 14.18 -0.34
CA VAL A 86 13.85 13.02 -0.09
C VAL A 86 14.91 13.37 0.96
N ILE A 87 15.02 12.57 2.01
CA ILE A 87 15.95 12.81 3.11
C ILE A 87 16.68 11.51 3.45
N PRO A 88 18.01 11.43 3.24
CA PRO A 88 18.82 10.29 3.66
C PRO A 88 18.70 10.02 5.16
N ASN A 89 18.72 8.76 5.52
CA ASN A 89 18.55 8.28 6.90
C ASN A 89 17.21 8.70 7.53
N PHE A 90 16.20 8.94 6.69
CA PHE A 90 14.84 9.23 7.13
C PHE A 90 13.81 8.60 6.20
N MET A 91 13.41 9.27 5.09
CA MET A 91 12.32 8.81 4.22
C MET A 91 12.37 9.44 2.83
N ILE A 92 11.57 8.89 1.92
CA ILE A 92 11.16 9.52 0.67
C ILE A 92 9.65 9.79 0.71
N GLN A 93 9.21 10.97 0.26
CA GLN A 93 7.80 11.40 0.28
C GLN A 93 7.32 11.73 -1.13
N GLY A 94 6.16 11.19 -1.48
CA GLY A 94 5.51 11.38 -2.78
C GLY A 94 3.99 11.40 -2.70
N GLY A 95 3.31 11.21 -3.85
CA GLY A 95 1.85 11.11 -3.90
C GLY A 95 1.13 12.46 -3.88
N ASP A 96 1.86 13.55 -4.11
CA ASP A 96 1.30 14.89 -4.28
C ASP A 96 1.00 15.15 -5.77
N PRO A 97 -0.25 15.39 -6.16
CA PRO A 97 -0.59 15.70 -7.56
C PRO A 97 -0.02 17.02 -8.07
N LEU A 98 0.41 17.96 -7.19
CA LEU A 98 1.17 19.14 -7.56
C LEU A 98 2.67 18.89 -7.62
N GLY A 99 3.17 17.90 -6.91
CA GLY A 99 4.60 17.63 -6.76
C GLY A 99 5.35 18.71 -5.99
N THR A 100 4.69 19.50 -5.15
CA THR A 100 5.27 20.62 -4.37
C THR A 100 5.29 20.35 -2.88
N GLY A 101 4.55 19.36 -2.41
CA GLY A 101 4.32 19.05 -1.00
C GLY A 101 3.04 19.68 -0.44
N THR A 102 2.33 20.49 -1.23
CA THR A 102 1.13 21.23 -0.80
C THR A 102 -0.16 20.77 -1.47
N GLY A 103 -0.07 19.86 -2.44
CA GLY A 103 -1.24 19.33 -3.14
C GLY A 103 -1.94 18.22 -2.33
N ASP A 104 -3.24 18.10 -2.55
CA ASP A 104 -4.09 17.09 -1.95
C ASP A 104 -5.12 16.56 -2.97
N PRO A 105 -5.85 15.49 -2.66
CA PRO A 105 -6.86 14.91 -3.57
C PRO A 105 -8.22 15.60 -3.50
N GLY A 106 -8.35 16.72 -2.78
CA GLY A 106 -9.60 17.46 -2.56
C GLY A 106 -10.42 16.97 -1.37
N TYR A 107 -9.82 16.15 -0.49
CA TYR A 107 -10.43 15.66 0.75
C TYR A 107 -9.35 15.21 1.74
N GLN A 108 -9.77 15.04 2.99
CA GLN A 108 -8.93 14.50 4.07
C GLN A 108 -9.66 13.37 4.81
N PHE A 109 -8.90 12.52 5.49
CA PHE A 109 -9.43 11.44 6.33
C PHE A 109 -8.62 11.27 7.62
N LYS A 110 -9.25 10.61 8.60
CA LYS A 110 -8.71 10.44 9.95
C LYS A 110 -7.49 9.52 10.00
N ASN A 111 -6.65 9.74 11.01
CA ASN A 111 -5.56 8.82 11.31
C ASN A 111 -6.10 7.45 11.75
N GLU A 112 -5.43 6.41 11.27
CA GLU A 112 -5.62 5.02 11.71
C GLU A 112 -4.30 4.55 12.33
N THR A 113 -4.13 4.81 13.62
CA THR A 113 -2.94 4.38 14.36
C THR A 113 -3.21 3.09 15.11
N SER A 114 -2.27 2.15 15.03
CA SER A 114 -2.33 0.87 15.75
C SER A 114 -1.14 0.76 16.70
N PRO A 115 -1.32 0.33 17.95
CA PRO A 115 -0.22 0.12 18.88
C PRO A 115 0.78 -0.95 18.41
N ASP A 116 0.33 -1.87 17.55
CA ASP A 116 1.15 -2.96 16.98
C ASP A 116 2.00 -2.49 15.79
N LEU A 117 1.67 -1.33 15.18
CA LEU A 117 2.40 -0.78 14.05
C LEU A 117 3.26 0.41 14.49
N LYS A 118 4.56 0.21 14.45
CA LYS A 118 5.56 1.21 14.83
C LYS A 118 6.55 1.43 13.72
N PHE A 119 7.19 2.59 13.70
CA PHE A 119 8.33 2.88 12.81
C PHE A 119 9.62 2.27 13.37
N ASP A 120 9.59 0.96 13.63
CA ASP A 120 10.64 0.15 14.26
C ASP A 120 11.62 -0.48 13.26
N ARG A 121 11.33 -0.34 11.96
CA ARG A 121 12.12 -0.91 10.86
C ARG A 121 12.04 -0.03 9.61
N PRO A 122 12.98 -0.18 8.65
CA PRO A 122 12.89 0.47 7.35
C PRO A 122 11.71 -0.06 6.53
N GLY A 123 11.31 0.68 5.49
CA GLY A 123 10.27 0.28 4.56
C GLY A 123 8.83 0.45 5.07
N ARG A 124 8.60 1.16 6.19
CA ARG A 124 7.24 1.50 6.61
C ARG A 124 6.63 2.46 5.60
N LEU A 125 5.51 2.06 5.00
CA LEU A 125 4.69 2.88 4.11
C LEU A 125 3.58 3.53 4.92
N ALA A 126 3.56 4.86 4.97
CA ALA A 126 2.64 5.64 5.81
C ALA A 126 2.16 6.90 5.10
N TYR A 127 0.99 7.41 5.50
CA TYR A 127 0.49 8.70 5.02
C TYR A 127 1.27 9.86 5.62
N ALA A 128 1.63 10.84 4.77
CA ALA A 128 2.04 12.15 5.22
C ALA A 128 0.80 12.98 5.59
N ASN A 129 0.91 13.78 6.64
CA ASN A 129 -0.15 14.67 7.11
C ASN A 129 0.40 16.03 7.59
N ALA A 130 -0.47 17.01 7.74
CA ALA A 130 -0.18 18.35 8.27
C ALA A 130 -0.68 18.50 9.73
N GLY A 131 -0.83 17.41 10.44
CA GLY A 131 -1.37 17.30 11.78
C GLY A 131 -2.40 16.18 11.86
N PRO A 132 -2.98 15.91 13.03
CA PRO A 132 -3.95 14.83 13.22
C PRO A 132 -5.11 14.92 12.23
N ASP A 133 -5.50 13.77 11.66
CA ASP A 133 -6.69 13.62 10.83
C ASP A 133 -6.68 14.42 9.50
N THR A 134 -5.48 14.73 8.97
CA THR A 134 -5.31 15.45 7.69
C THR A 134 -4.66 14.59 6.60
N ASN A 135 -4.86 13.28 6.63
CA ASN A 135 -4.35 12.38 5.59
C ASN A 135 -5.08 12.64 4.26
N GLY A 136 -4.34 12.65 3.16
CA GLY A 136 -4.88 12.84 1.80
C GLY A 136 -4.37 11.77 0.83
N SER A 137 -3.58 12.19 -0.17
CA SER A 137 -2.92 11.28 -1.12
C SER A 137 -1.43 11.13 -0.87
N GLN A 138 -0.79 12.07 -0.17
CA GLN A 138 0.65 12.03 0.04
C GLN A 138 1.04 10.92 1.00
N PHE A 139 2.10 10.19 0.67
CA PHE A 139 2.65 9.10 1.45
C PHE A 139 4.17 9.19 1.55
N PHE A 140 4.75 8.51 2.51
CA PHE A 140 6.21 8.35 2.62
C PHE A 140 6.60 6.91 2.89
N ILE A 141 7.84 6.58 2.54
CA ILE A 141 8.45 5.27 2.82
C ILE A 141 9.72 5.52 3.62
N THR A 142 9.83 4.91 4.81
CA THR A 142 11.00 5.09 5.67
C THR A 142 12.21 4.34 5.14
N GLU A 143 13.38 4.96 5.21
CA GLU A 143 14.66 4.33 4.88
C GLU A 143 15.26 3.56 6.07
N VAL A 144 14.96 4.02 7.28
CA VAL A 144 15.47 3.50 8.55
C VAL A 144 14.35 3.44 9.60
N PRO A 145 14.53 2.75 10.74
CA PRO A 145 13.63 2.91 11.88
C PRO A 145 13.57 4.37 12.33
N TYR A 146 12.37 4.88 12.64
CA TYR A 146 12.19 6.28 13.07
C TYR A 146 11.11 6.40 14.14
N PRO A 147 11.37 5.96 15.38
CA PRO A 147 10.38 5.83 16.46
C PRO A 147 9.66 7.12 16.86
N SER A 148 10.25 8.30 16.60
CA SER A 148 9.61 9.59 16.90
C SER A 148 8.33 9.85 16.08
N LEU A 149 8.08 9.07 14.99
CA LEU A 149 6.86 9.14 14.20
C LEU A 149 5.70 8.30 14.76
N ASN A 150 5.97 7.47 15.78
CA ASN A 150 4.96 6.56 16.33
C ASN A 150 3.74 7.34 16.86
N GLY A 151 2.54 6.86 16.50
CA GLY A 151 1.26 7.44 16.93
C GLY A 151 0.84 8.70 16.17
N GLY A 152 1.72 9.31 15.36
CA GLY A 152 1.40 10.52 14.59
C GLY A 152 0.93 10.26 13.16
N TYR A 153 1.19 9.08 12.63
CA TYR A 153 0.98 8.77 11.21
C TYR A 153 0.31 7.42 11.02
N THR A 154 -0.53 7.30 10.00
CA THR A 154 -1.17 6.06 9.58
C THR A 154 -0.19 5.20 8.81
N ILE A 155 0.35 4.14 9.44
CA ILE A 155 1.12 3.10 8.75
C ILE A 155 0.11 2.17 8.08
N PHE A 156 0.18 2.05 6.75
CA PHE A 156 -0.76 1.22 5.99
C PHE A 156 -0.08 0.13 5.16
N GLY A 157 1.26 0.02 5.23
CA GLY A 157 1.99 -1.04 4.54
C GLY A 157 3.44 -1.20 4.99
N GLN A 158 4.07 -2.23 4.44
CA GLN A 158 5.48 -2.57 4.63
C GLN A 158 6.11 -2.97 3.30
N CYS A 159 7.14 -2.28 2.90
CA CYS A 159 7.93 -2.62 1.72
C CYS A 159 9.00 -3.67 2.05
N ASP A 160 9.33 -4.52 1.09
CA ASP A 160 10.35 -5.55 1.24
C ASP A 160 11.78 -4.98 1.24
N ASP A 161 12.77 -5.79 1.58
CA ASP A 161 14.17 -5.36 1.70
C ASP A 161 14.78 -4.91 0.37
N ALA A 162 14.38 -5.53 -0.74
CA ALA A 162 14.83 -5.13 -2.08
C ALA A 162 14.31 -3.71 -2.41
N SER A 163 13.07 -3.43 -2.06
CA SER A 163 12.45 -2.11 -2.20
C SER A 163 13.11 -1.06 -1.29
N VAL A 164 13.49 -1.44 -0.06
CA VAL A 164 14.23 -0.55 0.84
C VAL A 164 15.56 -0.12 0.24
N ALA A 165 16.24 -0.99 -0.52
CA ALA A 165 17.45 -0.61 -1.23
C ALA A 165 17.20 0.49 -2.28
N ILE A 166 16.08 0.41 -3.01
CA ILE A 166 15.65 1.45 -3.97
C ILE A 166 15.28 2.74 -3.23
N VAL A 167 14.54 2.65 -2.12
CA VAL A 167 14.23 3.81 -1.25
C VAL A 167 15.50 4.52 -0.81
N LYS A 168 16.53 3.78 -0.38
CA LYS A 168 17.84 4.32 -0.01
C LYS A 168 18.54 5.03 -1.16
N GLN A 169 18.46 4.48 -2.37
CA GLN A 169 19.01 5.11 -3.56
C GLN A 169 18.30 6.43 -3.86
N ILE A 170 16.96 6.45 -3.82
CA ILE A 170 16.15 7.65 -4.07
C ILE A 170 16.44 8.73 -3.00
N ALA A 171 16.51 8.34 -1.72
CA ALA A 171 16.77 9.27 -0.61
C ALA A 171 18.13 10.01 -0.75
N ARG A 172 19.08 9.45 -1.49
CA ARG A 172 20.43 10.00 -1.71
C ARG A 172 20.58 10.77 -3.00
N THR A 173 19.51 10.99 -3.76
CA THR A 173 19.58 11.87 -4.93
C THR A 173 19.93 13.31 -4.51
N GLY A 174 20.66 14.01 -5.36
CA GLY A 174 21.01 15.42 -5.09
C GLY A 174 19.74 16.27 -4.91
N ARG A 175 19.69 17.09 -3.87
CA ARG A 175 18.53 17.86 -3.46
C ARG A 175 18.91 19.28 -3.03
N ASP A 176 17.94 20.17 -3.01
CA ASP A 176 18.08 21.54 -2.50
C ASP A 176 17.95 21.60 -0.94
N SER A 177 18.00 22.80 -0.40
CA SER A 177 17.87 23.08 1.04
C SER A 177 16.48 22.76 1.61
N ASN A 178 15.48 22.56 0.76
CA ASN A 178 14.11 22.17 1.13
C ASN A 178 13.88 20.67 0.93
N ASP A 179 14.95 19.88 0.77
CA ASP A 179 14.94 18.42 0.51
C ASP A 179 14.26 18.02 -0.81
N ARG A 180 14.06 18.97 -1.75
CA ARG A 180 13.50 18.72 -3.05
C ARG A 180 14.59 18.21 -4.00
N PRO A 181 14.44 17.00 -4.59
CA PRO A 181 15.46 16.49 -5.50
C PRO A 181 15.57 17.33 -6.78
N PHE A 182 16.81 17.61 -7.23
CA PHE A 182 17.08 18.30 -8.52
C PHE A 182 16.60 17.49 -9.72
N ARG A 183 16.58 16.16 -9.58
CA ARG A 183 16.05 15.21 -10.58
C ARG A 183 15.10 14.26 -9.87
N PRO A 184 13.81 14.62 -9.74
CA PRO A 184 12.84 13.79 -9.03
C PRO A 184 12.64 12.44 -9.71
N VAL A 185 12.58 11.39 -8.91
CA VAL A 185 12.11 10.09 -9.36
C VAL A 185 10.60 10.14 -9.54
N LYS A 186 10.12 9.70 -10.70
CA LYS A 186 8.70 9.70 -11.06
C LYS A 186 8.09 8.33 -10.79
N ILE A 187 6.86 8.31 -10.33
CA ILE A 187 6.00 7.13 -10.29
C ILE A 187 5.37 6.98 -11.68
N ASN A 188 5.69 5.90 -12.37
CA ASN A 188 5.12 5.59 -13.67
C ASN A 188 3.68 5.10 -13.51
N HIS A 189 3.49 4.12 -12.63
CA HIS A 189 2.20 3.50 -12.32
C HIS A 189 2.27 2.74 -10.99
N ILE A 190 1.13 2.52 -10.34
CA ILE A 190 1.01 1.65 -9.17
C ILE A 190 0.03 0.53 -9.51
N THR A 191 0.52 -0.71 -9.54
CA THR A 191 -0.31 -1.91 -9.70
C THR A 191 -0.67 -2.47 -8.34
N ILE A 192 -1.94 -2.81 -8.13
CA ILE A 192 -2.40 -3.49 -6.93
C ILE A 192 -2.63 -4.97 -7.26
N GLU A 193 -1.84 -5.83 -6.65
CA GLU A 193 -2.06 -7.26 -6.68
C GLU A 193 -3.02 -7.60 -5.52
N HIS A 194 -4.30 -7.78 -5.86
CA HIS A 194 -5.30 -8.19 -4.88
C HIS A 194 -5.02 -9.63 -4.47
N GLY A 195 -4.85 -9.87 -3.17
CA GLY A 195 -4.62 -11.20 -2.62
C GLY A 195 -5.80 -12.12 -2.84
N GLY A 196 -5.85 -12.74 -4.01
CA GLY A 196 -6.70 -13.87 -4.37
C GLY A 196 -5.82 -15.05 -4.67
N MET A 197 -6.29 -16.28 -4.52
CA MET A 197 -5.54 -17.48 -4.86
C MET A 197 -4.79 -17.29 -6.18
N ALA A 198 -3.47 -17.46 -6.14
CA ALA A 198 -2.63 -17.34 -7.31
C ALA A 198 -3.26 -18.15 -8.46
N GLY A 199 -3.75 -17.46 -9.48
CA GLY A 199 -4.24 -18.09 -10.68
C GLY A 199 -3.12 -18.95 -11.23
N LYS A 200 -3.39 -20.27 -11.31
CA LYS A 200 -2.51 -21.26 -11.93
C LYS A 200 -2.00 -20.68 -13.26
N PRO A 201 -0.69 -20.71 -13.55
CA PRO A 201 -0.19 -20.23 -14.83
C PRO A 201 -0.93 -20.97 -15.96
N THR A 202 -1.63 -20.25 -16.80
CA THR A 202 -2.17 -20.80 -18.03
C THR A 202 -0.98 -21.15 -18.92
N ALA A 203 -0.70 -22.45 -19.03
CA ALA A 203 0.29 -22.96 -19.96
C ALA A 203 -0.11 -22.51 -21.38
N SER A 204 0.71 -21.67 -21.98
CA SER A 204 0.61 -21.32 -23.38
C SER A 204 0.82 -22.59 -24.20
N THR A 205 -0.27 -23.15 -24.73
CA THR A 205 -0.21 -24.26 -25.69
C THR A 205 0.26 -23.69 -27.02
N SER A 206 1.56 -23.79 -27.25
CA SER A 206 2.15 -23.59 -28.56
C SER A 206 1.65 -24.73 -29.45
N GLN A 207 0.67 -24.47 -30.32
CA GLN A 207 0.31 -25.38 -31.42
C GLN A 207 1.38 -25.27 -32.50
N ALA A 208 2.21 -26.28 -32.58
CA ALA A 208 3.06 -26.51 -33.73
C ALA A 208 2.17 -26.87 -34.94
N LYS A 209 2.28 -26.09 -36.01
CA LYS A 209 1.64 -26.34 -37.32
C LYS A 209 2.35 -27.49 -38.01
N PRO A 210 1.68 -28.53 -38.49
CA PRO A 210 2.33 -29.57 -39.33
C PRO A 210 2.58 -29.02 -40.72
N THR A 211 3.82 -29.10 -41.18
CA THR A 211 4.21 -28.93 -42.59
C THR A 211 3.97 -30.23 -43.34
N SER A 212 3.15 -30.16 -44.35
CA SER A 212 3.07 -31.10 -45.45
C SER A 212 3.96 -30.64 -46.58
#